data_de795c88641e8876b0a4c9585fb3c1df
#
_entry.id   de795c88641e8876b0a4c9585fb3c1df
#
_cell.length_a   1.000
_cell.length_b   1.000
_cell.length_c   1.000
_cell.angle_alpha   90.00
_cell.angle_beta   90.00
_cell.angle_gamma   90.00
#
_symmetry.space_group_name_H-M   'P 1'
#
loop_
_entity.id
_entity.type
_entity.pdbx_description
1 polymer ?
#
loop_
_entity_poly.entity_id
_entity_poly.type
_entity_poly.pdbx_seq_one_letter_code
_entity_poly.pdbx_strand_id
1 'polypeptide(L)'
;MDVRRRTEEIEHLTFAPWATFSDASRGRAVPEPQDPLRPVFQRDRDLVLHCKAFRRLKQKTQVFLSPEGDLYRTRLTHTLEVSQIARTIARGLRLNEDLTEAISLAHDLGHTPFGHAGEKALNALCPDGFHHYMQSLRVVDRLEKDGEGLNLTWEVRNGIVTHTKGTWAATPEGRIVRLADQIAFVNHDIEDAVRAGVLDAATLPKDCTAVLGQTKSARITTMINSILTHSEGDVRMGTEEYAAFLALRDFMYATVYVDKNAKREEQKVDKLIAELYEYYLTHVDQMSNFYVQLAYQEGRERAVTDYISGMSDEFAIRTFEELFVPQKWHVL
;
A
#
# COMPACT_ATOMS: atom_id res chain seq x y z
N MET A 1 31.74 -17.15 -10.65
CA MET A 1 31.70 -16.01 -9.72
C MET A 1 30.30 -16.04 -9.05
N ASP A 2 30.23 -16.16 -7.75
CA ASP A 2 28.94 -16.14 -7.03
C ASP A 2 28.54 -14.67 -6.81
N VAL A 3 27.70 -14.15 -7.70
CA VAL A 3 27.29 -12.74 -7.70
C VAL A 3 26.51 -12.39 -6.43
N ARG A 4 25.63 -13.30 -5.99
CA ARG A 4 24.85 -13.13 -4.75
C ARG A 4 25.76 -12.96 -3.54
N ARG A 5 26.73 -13.88 -3.34
CA ARG A 5 27.65 -13.78 -2.19
C ARG A 5 28.48 -12.51 -2.21
N ARG A 6 28.92 -12.08 -3.38
CA ARG A 6 29.63 -10.79 -3.48
C ARG A 6 28.75 -9.62 -3.05
N THR A 7 27.47 -9.64 -3.40
CA THR A 7 26.53 -8.58 -2.96
C THR A 7 26.34 -8.62 -1.44
N GLU A 8 26.16 -9.81 -0.86
CA GLU A 8 26.06 -10.01 0.61
C GLU A 8 27.35 -9.55 1.33
N GLU A 9 28.53 -9.80 0.79
CA GLU A 9 29.80 -9.28 1.31
C GLU A 9 29.85 -7.74 1.28
N ILE A 10 29.36 -7.12 0.20
CA ILE A 10 29.27 -5.65 0.10
C ILE A 10 28.30 -5.09 1.16
N GLU A 11 27.18 -5.76 1.43
CA GLU A 11 26.28 -5.37 2.51
C GLU A 11 27.03 -5.25 3.85
N HIS A 12 27.82 -6.26 4.21
CA HIS A 12 28.63 -6.26 5.44
C HIS A 12 29.71 -5.16 5.50
N LEU A 13 30.19 -4.70 4.35
CA LEU A 13 31.18 -3.61 4.26
C LEU A 13 30.53 -2.22 4.34
N THR A 14 29.27 -2.08 3.91
CA THR A 14 28.66 -0.77 3.67
C THR A 14 27.49 -0.44 4.57
N PHE A 15 26.77 -1.45 5.04
CA PHE A 15 25.59 -1.23 5.87
C PHE A 15 25.95 -0.88 7.33
N ALA A 16 25.03 -0.20 7.99
CA ALA A 16 25.12 0.04 9.41
C ALA A 16 24.96 -1.29 10.19
N PRO A 17 25.58 -1.42 11.39
CA PRO A 17 25.52 -2.68 12.17
C PRO A 17 24.10 -3.11 12.58
N TRP A 18 23.13 -2.21 12.55
CA TRP A 18 21.74 -2.44 12.90
C TRP A 18 20.81 -2.63 11.66
N ALA A 19 21.39 -2.71 10.46
CA ALA A 19 20.67 -3.05 9.25
C ALA A 19 20.25 -4.52 9.24
N THR A 20 19.24 -4.83 8.41
CA THR A 20 18.87 -6.23 8.14
C THR A 20 19.70 -6.75 6.98
N PHE A 21 20.58 -7.71 7.24
CA PHE A 21 21.44 -8.32 6.24
C PHE A 21 20.74 -9.44 5.51
N SER A 22 20.98 -9.55 4.19
CA SER A 22 20.32 -10.56 3.34
C SER A 22 20.69 -12.00 3.70
N ASP A 23 21.93 -12.25 4.10
CA ASP A 23 22.41 -13.56 4.53
C ASP A 23 21.95 -13.96 5.96
N ALA A 24 21.43 -12.99 6.74
CA ALA A 24 20.88 -13.19 8.08
C ALA A 24 19.32 -13.20 8.09
N SER A 25 18.67 -13.29 6.92
CA SER A 25 17.21 -13.39 6.83
C SER A 25 16.67 -14.61 7.58
N ARG A 26 15.52 -14.45 8.22
CA ARG A 26 14.74 -15.57 8.81
C ARG A 26 14.19 -16.54 7.78
N GLY A 27 14.33 -16.20 6.50
CA GLY A 27 13.95 -17.03 5.39
C GLY A 27 12.46 -17.00 5.03
N ARG A 28 12.05 -18.01 4.29
CA ARG A 28 10.72 -18.19 3.68
C ARG A 28 9.93 -19.26 4.41
N ALA A 29 8.58 -19.19 4.30
CA ALA A 29 7.72 -20.22 4.89
C ALA A 29 7.95 -21.59 4.24
N VAL A 30 8.14 -21.63 2.92
CA VAL A 30 8.53 -22.83 2.18
C VAL A 30 9.99 -22.69 1.76
N PRO A 31 10.88 -23.61 2.20
CA PRO A 31 12.29 -23.56 1.82
C PRO A 31 12.46 -23.65 0.29
N GLU A 32 13.30 -22.78 -0.25
CA GLU A 32 13.67 -22.75 -1.67
C GLU A 32 15.19 -22.72 -1.83
N PRO A 33 15.72 -23.24 -2.95
CA PRO A 33 17.12 -23.03 -3.29
C PRO A 33 17.45 -21.54 -3.39
N GLN A 34 18.64 -21.17 -2.92
CA GLN A 34 19.10 -19.79 -3.04
C GLN A 34 19.31 -19.42 -4.51
N ASP A 35 18.89 -18.18 -4.86
CA ASP A 35 19.12 -17.63 -6.19
C ASP A 35 20.66 -17.41 -6.40
N PRO A 36 21.22 -17.81 -7.55
CA PRO A 36 22.65 -17.68 -7.77
C PRO A 36 23.12 -16.24 -8.00
N LEU A 37 22.20 -15.32 -8.34
CA LEU A 37 22.52 -13.94 -8.71
C LEU A 37 22.07 -12.92 -7.68
N ARG A 38 20.91 -13.14 -7.05
CA ARG A 38 20.20 -12.15 -6.23
C ARG A 38 20.16 -12.53 -4.76
N PRO A 39 20.51 -11.62 -3.82
CA PRO A 39 20.16 -11.76 -2.42
C PRO A 39 18.66 -11.93 -2.22
N VAL A 40 18.27 -12.43 -1.05
CA VAL A 40 16.87 -12.83 -0.79
C VAL A 40 15.86 -11.68 -0.93
N PHE A 41 16.22 -10.48 -0.48
CA PHE A 41 15.33 -9.31 -0.55
C PHE A 41 15.20 -8.73 -1.96
N GLN A 42 16.27 -8.78 -2.75
CA GLN A 42 16.23 -8.42 -4.15
C GLN A 42 15.31 -9.37 -4.94
N ARG A 43 15.35 -10.66 -4.63
CA ARG A 43 14.42 -11.63 -5.21
C ARG A 43 12.98 -11.33 -4.82
N ASP A 44 12.72 -10.98 -3.56
CA ASP A 44 11.36 -10.63 -3.10
C ASP A 44 10.82 -9.40 -3.83
N ARG A 45 11.63 -8.34 -3.98
CA ARG A 45 11.27 -7.16 -4.77
C ARG A 45 10.84 -7.56 -6.19
N ASP A 46 11.62 -8.41 -6.86
CA ASP A 46 11.33 -8.84 -8.21
C ASP A 46 10.03 -9.66 -8.27
N LEU A 47 9.78 -10.56 -7.31
CA LEU A 47 8.52 -11.30 -7.21
C LEU A 47 7.30 -10.38 -7.07
N VAL A 48 7.41 -9.32 -6.26
CA VAL A 48 6.35 -8.32 -6.08
C VAL A 48 6.11 -7.54 -7.37
N LEU A 49 7.16 -7.03 -8.02
CA LEU A 49 7.05 -6.26 -9.27
C LEU A 49 6.33 -7.04 -10.38
N HIS A 50 6.53 -8.36 -10.43
CA HIS A 50 5.96 -9.21 -11.46
C HIS A 50 4.58 -9.81 -11.11
N CYS A 51 4.06 -9.59 -9.90
CA CYS A 51 2.78 -10.14 -9.50
C CYS A 51 1.58 -9.43 -10.15
N LYS A 52 0.43 -10.11 -10.19
CA LYS A 52 -0.80 -9.57 -10.80
C LYS A 52 -1.35 -8.39 -9.99
N ALA A 53 -1.30 -8.49 -8.64
CA ALA A 53 -1.79 -7.45 -7.74
C ALA A 53 -1.05 -6.13 -7.92
N PHE A 54 0.28 -6.13 -8.08
CA PHE A 54 1.07 -4.93 -8.33
C PHE A 54 0.62 -4.20 -9.61
N ARG A 55 0.38 -4.94 -10.70
CA ARG A 55 -0.13 -4.35 -11.94
C ARG A 55 -1.51 -3.72 -11.81
N ARG A 56 -2.37 -4.24 -10.92
CA ARG A 56 -3.70 -3.70 -10.67
C ARG A 56 -3.69 -2.36 -9.94
N LEU A 57 -2.61 -2.03 -9.22
CA LEU A 57 -2.49 -0.74 -8.52
C LEU A 57 -2.58 0.47 -9.47
N LYS A 58 -2.27 0.30 -10.75
CA LYS A 58 -2.41 1.36 -11.77
C LYS A 58 -3.86 1.84 -11.97
N GLN A 59 -4.85 1.02 -11.61
CA GLN A 59 -6.28 1.29 -11.80
C GLN A 59 -7.05 1.25 -10.47
N LYS A 60 -6.37 1.57 -9.37
CA LYS A 60 -6.99 1.77 -8.06
C LYS A 60 -6.76 3.21 -7.61
N THR A 61 -7.83 3.86 -7.16
CA THR A 61 -7.80 5.21 -6.60
C THR A 61 -6.93 5.28 -5.35
N GLN A 62 -6.22 6.40 -5.20
CA GLN A 62 -5.49 6.71 -3.97
C GLN A 62 -6.39 7.45 -2.97
N VAL A 63 -6.89 8.64 -3.30
CA VAL A 63 -7.63 9.53 -2.38
C VAL A 63 -9.00 9.89 -2.94
N PHE A 64 -9.06 10.48 -4.13
CA PHE A 64 -10.31 10.95 -4.74
C PHE A 64 -10.81 9.94 -5.77
N LEU A 65 -12.09 9.60 -5.68
CA LEU A 65 -12.74 8.65 -6.59
C LEU A 65 -12.71 9.18 -8.01
N SER A 66 -11.91 8.55 -8.86
CA SER A 66 -11.81 8.77 -10.31
C SER A 66 -12.06 10.23 -10.73
N PRO A 67 -11.25 11.21 -10.30
CA PRO A 67 -11.39 12.54 -10.83
C PRO A 67 -11.09 12.52 -12.32
N GLU A 68 -11.85 13.28 -13.09
CA GLU A 68 -11.58 13.46 -14.52
C GLU A 68 -10.18 14.09 -14.70
N GLY A 69 -9.28 13.40 -15.42
CA GLY A 69 -7.95 13.93 -15.78
C GLY A 69 -6.80 12.95 -15.56
N ASP A 70 -5.73 13.15 -16.32
CA ASP A 70 -4.56 12.26 -16.37
C ASP A 70 -3.54 12.48 -15.26
N LEU A 71 -3.74 13.49 -14.40
CA LEU A 71 -2.74 13.98 -13.46
C LEU A 71 -2.94 13.52 -12.01
N TYR A 72 -4.02 12.81 -11.72
CA TYR A 72 -4.28 12.31 -10.38
C TYR A 72 -3.48 11.03 -10.08
N ARG A 73 -3.14 10.86 -8.80
CA ARG A 73 -2.37 9.70 -8.35
C ARG A 73 -3.21 8.43 -8.32
N THR A 74 -2.64 7.39 -8.89
CA THR A 74 -3.09 6.02 -8.66
C THR A 74 -2.29 5.41 -7.51
N ARG A 75 -2.75 4.27 -6.96
CA ARG A 75 -1.99 3.53 -5.95
C ARG A 75 -0.61 3.12 -6.45
N LEU A 76 -0.45 2.84 -7.73
CA LEU A 76 0.86 2.52 -8.29
C LEU A 76 1.83 3.69 -8.17
N THR A 77 1.41 4.90 -8.55
CA THR A 77 2.28 6.08 -8.45
C THR A 77 2.58 6.44 -7.00
N HIS A 78 1.60 6.34 -6.10
CA HIS A 78 1.83 6.48 -4.65
C HIS A 78 2.86 5.46 -4.13
N THR A 79 2.70 4.18 -4.46
CA THR A 79 3.63 3.11 -4.05
C THR A 79 5.07 3.40 -4.52
N LEU A 80 5.25 3.91 -5.75
CA LEU A 80 6.57 4.30 -6.26
C LEU A 80 7.15 5.52 -5.52
N GLU A 81 6.31 6.51 -5.19
CA GLU A 81 6.73 7.69 -4.42
C GLU A 81 7.09 7.30 -2.97
N VAL A 82 6.35 6.39 -2.33
CA VAL A 82 6.72 5.79 -1.02
C VAL A 82 8.07 5.09 -1.11
N SER A 83 8.27 4.27 -2.12
CA SER A 83 9.54 3.56 -2.35
C SER A 83 10.70 4.53 -2.55
N GLN A 84 10.51 5.61 -3.29
CA GLN A 84 11.54 6.64 -3.50
C GLN A 84 11.94 7.31 -2.18
N ILE A 85 10.96 7.72 -1.34
CA ILE A 85 11.23 8.35 -0.04
C ILE A 85 11.92 7.34 0.89
N ALA A 86 11.38 6.13 1.01
CA ALA A 86 11.88 5.09 1.88
C ALA A 86 13.33 4.71 1.54
N ARG A 87 13.65 4.51 0.27
CA ARG A 87 15.02 4.20 -0.18
C ARG A 87 15.98 5.36 0.05
N THR A 88 15.53 6.61 -0.08
CA THR A 88 16.37 7.77 0.25
C THR A 88 16.78 7.75 1.73
N ILE A 89 15.83 7.43 2.63
CA ILE A 89 16.09 7.30 4.07
C ILE A 89 17.00 6.08 4.32
N ALA A 90 16.70 4.92 3.76
CA ALA A 90 17.48 3.70 3.95
C ALA A 90 18.94 3.89 3.52
N ARG A 91 19.17 4.50 2.35
CA ARG A 91 20.52 4.84 1.88
C ARG A 91 21.25 5.78 2.83
N GLY A 92 20.59 6.85 3.29
CA GLY A 92 21.18 7.81 4.22
C GLY A 92 21.56 7.19 5.56
N LEU A 93 20.78 6.23 6.05
CA LEU A 93 21.04 5.47 7.27
C LEU A 93 21.94 4.23 7.05
N ARG A 94 22.35 3.95 5.81
CA ARG A 94 23.10 2.74 5.42
C ARG A 94 22.40 1.45 5.81
N LEU A 95 21.07 1.39 5.58
CA LEU A 95 20.23 0.23 5.77
C LEU A 95 19.98 -0.48 4.43
N ASN A 96 19.29 -1.63 4.45
CA ASN A 96 19.08 -2.46 3.28
C ASN A 96 18.01 -1.84 2.35
N GLU A 97 18.46 -1.26 1.22
CA GLU A 97 17.57 -0.64 0.24
C GLU A 97 16.68 -1.69 -0.49
N ASP A 98 17.19 -2.89 -0.76
CA ASP A 98 16.41 -3.94 -1.45
C ASP A 98 15.25 -4.42 -0.57
N LEU A 99 15.46 -4.61 0.74
CA LEU A 99 14.40 -4.92 1.70
C LEU A 99 13.38 -3.78 1.81
N THR A 100 13.88 -2.55 1.92
CA THR A 100 13.04 -1.35 1.98
C THR A 100 12.16 -1.23 0.74
N GLU A 101 12.71 -1.45 -0.44
CA GLU A 101 11.97 -1.41 -1.71
C GLU A 101 10.95 -2.54 -1.80
N ALA A 102 11.32 -3.77 -1.45
CA ALA A 102 10.41 -4.92 -1.47
C ALA A 102 9.17 -4.69 -0.59
N ILE A 103 9.37 -4.18 0.63
CA ILE A 103 8.27 -3.83 1.54
C ILE A 103 7.43 -2.70 0.95
N SER A 104 8.06 -1.62 0.46
CA SER A 104 7.37 -0.46 -0.11
C SER A 104 6.48 -0.83 -1.29
N LEU A 105 6.97 -1.70 -2.19
CA LEU A 105 6.20 -2.13 -3.35
C LEU A 105 5.04 -3.07 -2.99
N ALA A 106 5.14 -3.76 -1.86
CA ALA A 106 4.17 -4.78 -1.45
C ALA A 106 3.12 -4.27 -0.44
N HIS A 107 3.34 -3.14 0.22
CA HIS A 107 2.53 -2.73 1.37
C HIS A 107 1.03 -2.60 1.04
N ASP A 108 0.68 -2.09 -0.13
CA ASP A 108 -0.69 -1.74 -0.55
C ASP A 108 -1.34 -2.73 -1.54
N LEU A 109 -0.74 -3.93 -1.77
CA LEU A 109 -1.24 -4.91 -2.74
C LEU A 109 -2.67 -5.41 -2.45
N GLY A 110 -3.07 -5.40 -1.18
CA GLY A 110 -4.38 -5.85 -0.71
C GLY A 110 -5.44 -4.75 -0.63
N HIS A 111 -5.15 -3.54 -1.08
CA HIS A 111 -6.12 -2.45 -1.03
C HIS A 111 -7.31 -2.73 -1.95
N THR A 112 -8.49 -2.31 -1.50
CA THR A 112 -9.76 -2.48 -2.23
C THR A 112 -9.88 -1.52 -3.42
N PRO A 113 -10.80 -1.76 -4.39
CA PRO A 113 -11.25 -0.69 -5.26
C PRO A 113 -11.82 0.47 -4.42
N PHE A 114 -11.70 1.68 -4.93
CA PHE A 114 -12.17 2.92 -4.29
C PHE A 114 -11.49 3.27 -2.95
N GLY A 115 -10.27 2.80 -2.74
CA GLY A 115 -9.45 3.18 -1.61
C GLY A 115 -10.11 2.92 -0.26
N HIS A 116 -10.06 3.88 0.65
CA HIS A 116 -10.62 3.75 2.00
C HIS A 116 -12.15 3.60 2.05
N ALA A 117 -12.87 4.12 1.06
CA ALA A 117 -14.32 3.93 0.97
C ALA A 117 -14.66 2.44 0.76
N GLY A 118 -13.98 1.79 -0.20
CA GLY A 118 -14.15 0.36 -0.42
C GLY A 118 -13.68 -0.51 0.75
N GLU A 119 -12.57 -0.13 1.42
CA GLU A 119 -12.11 -0.82 2.64
C GLU A 119 -13.15 -0.77 3.74
N LYS A 120 -13.72 0.41 4.00
CA LYS A 120 -14.79 0.61 4.99
C LYS A 120 -16.03 -0.23 4.66
N ALA A 121 -16.45 -0.24 3.38
CA ALA A 121 -17.59 -1.02 2.92
C ALA A 121 -17.35 -2.52 3.12
N LEU A 122 -16.21 -3.07 2.67
CA LEU A 122 -15.88 -4.49 2.89
C LEU A 122 -15.71 -4.84 4.36
N ASN A 123 -15.13 -3.95 5.17
CA ASN A 123 -14.99 -4.20 6.61
C ASN A 123 -16.34 -4.32 7.32
N ALA A 124 -17.37 -3.60 6.85
CA ALA A 124 -18.73 -3.70 7.39
C ALA A 124 -19.48 -4.98 6.96
N LEU A 125 -19.11 -5.58 5.84
CA LEU A 125 -19.76 -6.75 5.25
C LEU A 125 -19.08 -8.07 5.61
N CYS A 126 -17.75 -8.05 5.74
CA CYS A 126 -16.96 -9.24 6.05
C CYS A 126 -17.14 -9.62 7.53
N PRO A 127 -17.55 -10.86 7.86
CA PRO A 127 -17.75 -11.29 9.26
C PRO A 127 -16.50 -11.17 10.13
N ASP A 128 -15.32 -11.43 9.55
CA ASP A 128 -14.02 -11.33 10.24
C ASP A 128 -13.41 -9.92 10.18
N GLY A 129 -14.13 -8.96 9.60
CA GLY A 129 -13.60 -7.64 9.28
C GLY A 129 -12.65 -7.66 8.10
N PHE A 130 -12.24 -6.47 7.66
CA PHE A 130 -11.32 -6.29 6.54
C PHE A 130 -10.34 -5.14 6.82
N HIS A 131 -9.06 -5.42 6.63
CA HIS A 131 -7.98 -4.43 6.68
C HIS A 131 -7.01 -4.65 5.53
N HIS A 132 -6.71 -3.60 4.77
CA HIS A 132 -5.87 -3.70 3.58
C HIS A 132 -4.47 -4.27 3.85
N TYR A 133 -3.85 -3.97 5.00
CA TYR A 133 -2.53 -4.50 5.35
C TYR A 133 -2.56 -6.02 5.62
N MET A 134 -3.63 -6.55 6.22
CA MET A 134 -3.83 -8.00 6.37
C MET A 134 -4.13 -8.64 5.01
N GLN A 135 -4.90 -7.96 4.19
CA GLN A 135 -5.19 -8.42 2.83
C GLN A 135 -3.93 -8.38 1.95
N SER A 136 -3.04 -7.37 2.11
CA SER A 136 -1.75 -7.34 1.40
C SER A 136 -0.90 -8.56 1.74
N LEU A 137 -0.83 -8.93 3.02
CA LEU A 137 -0.17 -10.17 3.44
C LEU A 137 -0.84 -11.40 2.81
N ARG A 138 -2.17 -11.48 2.82
CA ARG A 138 -2.92 -12.58 2.21
C ARG A 138 -2.72 -12.68 0.70
N VAL A 139 -2.64 -11.55 0.00
CA VAL A 139 -2.33 -11.51 -1.44
C VAL A 139 -1.00 -12.20 -1.72
N VAL A 140 0.05 -11.84 -1.00
CA VAL A 140 1.40 -12.39 -1.24
C VAL A 140 1.56 -13.82 -0.70
N ASP A 141 0.82 -14.21 0.32
CA ASP A 141 0.92 -15.54 0.92
C ASP A 141 0.00 -16.56 0.24
N ARG A 142 -1.16 -16.12 -0.32
CA ARG A 142 -2.22 -17.05 -0.70
C ARG A 142 -2.85 -16.79 -2.06
N LEU A 143 -3.00 -15.55 -2.52
CA LEU A 143 -3.81 -15.28 -3.71
C LEU A 143 -3.01 -15.19 -5.02
N GLU A 144 -1.76 -14.78 -4.95
CA GLU A 144 -0.90 -14.76 -6.14
C GLU A 144 -0.54 -16.18 -6.60
N LYS A 145 -0.15 -16.30 -7.87
CA LYS A 145 0.20 -17.57 -8.52
C LYS A 145 -0.89 -18.65 -8.37
N ASP A 146 -2.14 -18.23 -8.49
CA ASP A 146 -3.30 -19.10 -8.46
C ASP A 146 -3.39 -19.98 -7.18
N GLY A 147 -2.99 -19.41 -6.05
CA GLY A 147 -3.09 -20.02 -4.73
C GLY A 147 -1.78 -20.47 -4.08
N GLU A 148 -0.67 -20.42 -4.82
CA GLU A 148 0.65 -20.82 -4.28
C GLU A 148 1.30 -19.70 -3.45
N GLY A 149 0.91 -18.42 -3.70
CA GLY A 149 1.53 -17.27 -3.11
C GLY A 149 2.91 -16.95 -3.69
N LEU A 150 3.53 -15.89 -3.19
CA LEU A 150 4.86 -15.45 -3.61
C LEU A 150 5.99 -16.05 -2.77
N ASN A 151 5.66 -16.64 -1.62
CA ASN A 151 6.61 -17.19 -0.67
C ASN A 151 7.71 -16.19 -0.29
N LEU A 152 7.32 -14.96 0.09
CA LEU A 152 8.26 -13.91 0.47
C LEU A 152 8.96 -14.20 1.80
N THR A 153 10.10 -13.56 2.05
CA THR A 153 10.82 -13.65 3.32
C THR A 153 9.98 -13.12 4.48
N TRP A 154 10.30 -13.58 5.68
CA TRP A 154 9.63 -13.14 6.90
C TRP A 154 9.71 -11.62 7.08
N GLU A 155 10.83 -11.00 6.76
CA GLU A 155 11.08 -9.57 6.92
C GLU A 155 10.15 -8.74 6.04
N VAL A 156 9.99 -9.12 4.77
CA VAL A 156 9.07 -8.43 3.86
C VAL A 156 7.62 -8.59 4.33
N ARG A 157 7.21 -9.81 4.71
CA ARG A 157 5.87 -10.09 5.26
C ARG A 157 5.59 -9.31 6.54
N ASN A 158 6.57 -9.23 7.44
CA ASN A 158 6.46 -8.42 8.66
C ASN A 158 6.31 -6.93 8.33
N GLY A 159 7.10 -6.40 7.39
CA GLY A 159 6.99 -5.01 6.94
C GLY A 159 5.61 -4.70 6.34
N ILE A 160 5.07 -5.60 5.50
CA ILE A 160 3.72 -5.46 4.93
C ILE A 160 2.65 -5.32 6.01
N VAL A 161 2.62 -6.21 6.99
CA VAL A 161 1.53 -6.24 7.98
C VAL A 161 1.62 -5.11 9.02
N THR A 162 2.79 -4.50 9.18
CA THR A 162 3.05 -3.49 10.21
C THR A 162 3.23 -2.06 9.66
N HIS A 163 3.00 -1.84 8.36
CA HIS A 163 3.23 -0.52 7.75
C HIS A 163 2.23 0.56 8.21
N THR A 164 1.09 0.20 8.78
CA THR A 164 0.06 1.16 9.18
C THR A 164 0.06 1.40 10.71
N LYS A 165 -1.07 1.06 11.37
CA LYS A 165 -1.31 1.25 12.81
C LYS A 165 -0.82 0.04 13.64
N GLY A 166 -0.72 0.24 14.95
CA GLY A 166 -0.37 -0.85 15.89
C GLY A 166 1.13 -1.06 16.03
N THR A 167 1.55 -2.32 16.10
CA THR A 167 2.94 -2.72 16.35
C THR A 167 3.88 -2.20 15.25
N TRP A 168 5.05 -1.73 15.63
CA TRP A 168 6.10 -1.37 14.71
C TRP A 168 6.75 -2.60 14.09
N ALA A 169 7.27 -2.44 12.87
CA ALA A 169 8.02 -3.50 12.21
C ALA A 169 9.24 -3.90 13.06
N ALA A 170 9.58 -5.18 13.00
CA ALA A 170 10.74 -5.71 13.69
C ALA A 170 12.07 -5.24 13.06
N THR A 171 12.05 -4.94 11.75
CA THR A 171 13.20 -4.46 11.01
C THR A 171 13.20 -2.94 10.90
N PRO A 172 14.36 -2.28 10.94
CA PRO A 172 14.44 -0.83 10.73
C PRO A 172 13.93 -0.42 9.35
N GLU A 173 14.12 -1.23 8.31
CA GLU A 173 13.63 -1.00 6.96
C GLU A 173 12.09 -0.95 6.92
N GLY A 174 11.42 -1.87 7.61
CA GLY A 174 9.96 -1.83 7.73
C GLY A 174 9.44 -0.60 8.48
N ARG A 175 10.19 -0.10 9.48
CA ARG A 175 9.87 1.15 10.17
C ARG A 175 10.04 2.37 9.28
N ILE A 176 11.07 2.38 8.42
CA ILE A 176 11.24 3.41 7.40
C ILE A 176 10.03 3.44 6.47
N VAL A 177 9.58 2.29 5.97
CA VAL A 177 8.44 2.24 5.03
C VAL A 177 7.19 2.83 5.66
N ARG A 178 6.90 2.54 6.92
CA ARG A 178 5.76 3.14 7.64
C ARG A 178 5.84 4.67 7.72
N LEU A 179 7.01 5.23 7.99
CA LEU A 179 7.19 6.69 8.03
C LEU A 179 7.14 7.29 6.62
N ALA A 180 7.74 6.62 5.64
CA ALA A 180 7.75 7.08 4.25
C ALA A 180 6.34 7.09 3.64
N ASP A 181 5.52 6.07 3.93
CA ASP A 181 4.12 6.02 3.52
C ASP A 181 3.34 7.21 4.11
N GLN A 182 3.49 7.48 5.40
CA GLN A 182 2.84 8.62 6.06
C GLN A 182 3.30 9.96 5.49
N ILE A 183 4.59 10.14 5.21
CA ILE A 183 5.16 11.34 4.60
C ILE A 183 4.60 11.53 3.17
N ALA A 184 4.60 10.46 2.38
CA ALA A 184 4.06 10.47 1.03
C ALA A 184 2.58 10.83 1.05
N PHE A 185 1.77 10.09 1.82
CA PHE A 185 0.33 10.26 1.94
C PHE A 185 -0.05 11.73 2.21
N VAL A 186 0.42 12.33 3.30
CA VAL A 186 0.04 13.71 3.66
C VAL A 186 0.44 14.72 2.58
N ASN A 187 1.65 14.61 2.01
CA ASN A 187 2.13 15.58 1.04
C ASN A 187 1.47 15.44 -0.34
N HIS A 188 1.10 14.22 -0.70
CA HIS A 188 0.40 13.93 -1.95
C HIS A 188 -1.05 14.36 -1.87
N ASP A 189 -1.71 14.08 -0.76
CA ASP A 189 -3.10 14.45 -0.55
C ASP A 189 -3.30 15.97 -0.51
N ILE A 190 -2.35 16.73 0.06
CA ILE A 190 -2.36 18.19 -0.03
C ILE A 190 -2.34 18.65 -1.50
N GLU A 191 -1.43 18.08 -2.31
CA GLU A 191 -1.29 18.48 -3.72
C GLU A 191 -2.55 18.13 -4.52
N ASP A 192 -3.09 16.93 -4.33
CA ASP A 192 -4.29 16.46 -5.03
C ASP A 192 -5.55 17.22 -4.55
N ALA A 193 -5.66 17.56 -3.26
CA ALA A 193 -6.75 18.38 -2.71
C ALA A 193 -6.73 19.81 -3.24
N VAL A 194 -5.54 20.41 -3.37
CA VAL A 194 -5.39 21.75 -3.98
C VAL A 194 -5.77 21.70 -5.47
N ARG A 195 -5.33 20.69 -6.20
CA ARG A 195 -5.69 20.50 -7.62
C ARG A 195 -7.19 20.29 -7.81
N ALA A 196 -7.84 19.55 -6.91
CA ALA A 196 -9.29 19.34 -6.91
C ALA A 196 -10.10 20.56 -6.45
N GLY A 197 -9.46 21.64 -6.00
CA GLY A 197 -10.14 22.81 -5.45
C GLY A 197 -10.82 22.57 -4.11
N VAL A 198 -10.51 21.47 -3.43
CA VAL A 198 -11.03 21.11 -2.09
C VAL A 198 -10.25 21.83 -0.98
N LEU A 199 -8.98 22.13 -1.23
CA LEU A 199 -8.09 22.81 -0.29
C LEU A 199 -7.42 24.02 -0.96
N ASP A 200 -7.35 25.14 -0.23
CA ASP A 200 -6.45 26.25 -0.58
C ASP A 200 -5.13 26.06 0.18
N ALA A 201 -4.01 26.01 -0.55
CA ALA A 201 -2.67 25.86 0.03
C ALA A 201 -2.33 26.95 1.06
N ALA A 202 -2.94 28.15 0.95
CA ALA A 202 -2.76 29.25 1.90
C ALA A 202 -3.40 28.97 3.27
N THR A 203 -4.32 28.01 3.37
CA THR A 203 -5.00 27.64 4.61
C THR A 203 -4.23 26.61 5.45
N LEU A 204 -3.12 26.06 4.93
CA LEU A 204 -2.29 25.13 5.70
C LEU A 204 -1.82 25.79 7.00
N PRO A 205 -1.80 25.05 8.13
CA PRO A 205 -1.40 25.60 9.42
C PRO A 205 -0.01 26.22 9.36
N LYS A 206 0.09 27.49 9.71
CA LYS A 206 1.35 28.26 9.60
C LYS A 206 2.44 27.71 10.51
N ASP A 207 2.08 27.23 11.70
CA ASP A 207 3.01 26.61 12.63
C ASP A 207 3.62 25.33 12.04
N CYS A 208 2.81 24.50 11.39
CA CYS A 208 3.29 23.30 10.71
C CYS A 208 4.21 23.64 9.53
N THR A 209 3.82 24.60 8.71
CA THR A 209 4.60 24.98 7.52
C THR A 209 5.86 25.78 7.88
N ALA A 210 5.91 26.43 9.02
CA ALA A 210 7.13 27.06 9.54
C ALA A 210 8.21 26.03 9.89
N VAL A 211 7.82 24.91 10.50
CA VAL A 211 8.72 23.81 10.87
C VAL A 211 9.05 22.92 9.66
N LEU A 212 8.04 22.46 8.94
CA LEU A 212 8.22 21.44 7.89
C LEU A 212 8.61 22.05 6.52
N GLY A 213 8.24 23.31 6.25
CA GLY A 213 8.47 23.99 4.97
C GLY A 213 7.18 24.29 4.23
N GLN A 214 7.25 25.33 3.37
CA GLN A 214 6.10 25.88 2.64
C GLN A 214 5.72 25.03 1.41
N THR A 215 6.69 24.39 0.77
CA THR A 215 6.48 23.61 -0.45
C THR A 215 6.49 22.10 -0.16
N LYS A 216 5.87 21.30 -1.02
CA LYS A 216 5.92 19.83 -0.95
C LYS A 216 7.37 19.33 -0.84
N SER A 217 8.26 19.83 -1.71
CA SER A 217 9.67 19.41 -1.71
C SER A 217 10.37 19.78 -0.40
N ALA A 218 10.14 20.98 0.13
CA ALA A 218 10.73 21.41 1.40
C ALA A 218 10.23 20.53 2.54
N ARG A 219 8.92 20.25 2.64
CA ARG A 219 8.34 19.42 3.68
C ARG A 219 8.92 18.00 3.67
N ILE A 220 8.97 17.36 2.49
CA ILE A 220 9.55 16.01 2.35
C ILE A 220 11.02 16.01 2.74
N THR A 221 11.80 16.99 2.27
CA THR A 221 13.24 17.11 2.60
C THR A 221 13.47 17.32 4.09
N THR A 222 12.69 18.17 4.74
CA THR A 222 12.79 18.43 6.18
C THR A 222 12.51 17.15 6.97
N MET A 223 11.45 16.41 6.64
CA MET A 223 11.11 15.18 7.35
C MET A 223 12.14 14.07 7.13
N ILE A 224 12.66 13.91 5.92
CA ILE A 224 13.75 12.97 5.63
C ILE A 224 15.00 13.35 6.44
N ASN A 225 15.42 14.61 6.41
CA ASN A 225 16.59 15.08 7.17
C ASN A 225 16.40 14.87 8.66
N SER A 226 15.20 15.13 9.20
CA SER A 226 14.89 14.88 10.60
C SER A 226 15.04 13.40 10.96
N ILE A 227 14.56 12.48 10.10
CA ILE A 227 14.76 11.04 10.33
C ILE A 227 16.24 10.68 10.27
N LEU A 228 16.99 11.18 9.29
CA LEU A 228 18.43 10.89 9.16
C LEU A 228 19.24 11.37 10.37
N THR A 229 18.86 12.51 10.93
CA THR A 229 19.58 13.14 12.05
C THR A 229 19.27 12.48 13.39
N HIS A 230 18.03 11.98 13.58
CA HIS A 230 17.58 11.46 14.88
C HIS A 230 17.55 9.94 14.98
N SER A 231 17.87 9.21 13.90
CA SER A 231 17.89 7.75 13.90
C SER A 231 19.28 7.23 14.25
N GLU A 232 19.38 6.60 15.42
CA GLU A 232 20.61 5.95 15.90
C GLU A 232 20.21 4.62 16.55
N GLY A 233 20.44 3.51 15.84
CA GLY A 233 20.00 2.17 16.29
C GLY A 233 18.48 1.92 16.22
N ASP A 234 17.70 2.96 16.00
CA ASP A 234 16.25 2.89 15.76
C ASP A 234 15.80 4.01 14.83
N VAL A 235 14.74 3.78 14.03
CA VAL A 235 14.22 4.75 13.06
C VAL A 235 13.19 5.65 13.73
N ARG A 236 13.48 6.96 13.76
CA ARG A 236 12.59 7.98 14.35
C ARG A 236 12.77 9.34 13.70
N MET A 237 11.71 10.12 13.69
CA MET A 237 11.73 11.55 13.35
C MET A 237 11.98 12.37 14.63
N GLY A 238 12.59 13.54 14.50
CA GLY A 238 12.75 14.48 15.61
C GLY A 238 11.41 14.90 16.20
N THR A 239 11.38 15.21 17.48
CA THR A 239 10.13 15.46 18.22
C THR A 239 9.36 16.66 17.66
N GLU A 240 10.04 17.73 17.27
CA GLU A 240 9.43 18.94 16.74
C GLU A 240 8.80 18.71 15.37
N GLU A 241 9.56 18.10 14.44
CA GLU A 241 9.06 17.81 13.10
C GLU A 241 7.95 16.74 13.12
N TYR A 242 8.06 15.77 14.02
CA TYR A 242 7.01 14.76 14.19
C TYR A 242 5.71 15.36 14.73
N ALA A 243 5.79 16.28 15.70
CA ALA A 243 4.62 16.99 16.21
C ALA A 243 3.97 17.87 15.14
N ALA A 244 4.77 18.62 14.37
CA ALA A 244 4.28 19.42 13.24
C ALA A 244 3.64 18.54 12.14
N PHE A 245 4.24 17.39 11.84
CA PHE A 245 3.69 16.41 10.91
C PHE A 245 2.34 15.86 11.39
N LEU A 246 2.21 15.48 12.67
CA LEU A 246 0.95 14.99 13.22
C LEU A 246 -0.15 16.07 13.17
N ALA A 247 0.18 17.31 13.51
CA ALA A 247 -0.77 18.42 13.43
C ALA A 247 -1.21 18.70 11.98
N LEU A 248 -0.29 18.62 11.00
CA LEU A 248 -0.62 18.75 9.58
C LEU A 248 -1.53 17.62 9.11
N ARG A 249 -1.25 16.39 9.50
CA ARG A 249 -2.10 15.22 9.21
C ARG A 249 -3.51 15.39 9.80
N ASP A 250 -3.61 15.80 11.06
CA ASP A 250 -4.88 15.98 11.74
C ASP A 250 -5.70 17.12 11.09
N PHE A 251 -5.03 18.17 10.61
CA PHE A 251 -5.65 19.20 9.79
C PHE A 251 -6.25 18.63 8.50
N MET A 252 -5.52 17.76 7.79
CA MET A 252 -6.02 17.10 6.59
C MET A 252 -7.24 16.23 6.88
N TYR A 253 -7.25 15.51 8.00
CA TYR A 253 -8.42 14.75 8.43
C TYR A 253 -9.63 15.63 8.72
N ALA A 254 -9.43 16.80 9.32
CA ALA A 254 -10.51 17.70 9.67
C ALA A 254 -11.08 18.51 8.49
N THR A 255 -10.31 18.65 7.39
CA THR A 255 -10.69 19.54 6.28
C THR A 255 -10.96 18.78 4.98
N VAL A 256 -10.03 17.96 4.52
CA VAL A 256 -10.09 17.31 3.21
C VAL A 256 -10.97 16.06 3.21
N TYR A 257 -10.76 15.17 4.19
CA TYR A 257 -11.45 13.87 4.21
C TYR A 257 -12.90 13.92 4.71
N VAL A 258 -13.37 15.10 5.11
CA VAL A 258 -14.79 15.32 5.51
C VAL A 258 -15.57 16.13 4.47
N ASP A 259 -15.00 16.43 3.30
CA ASP A 259 -15.66 17.19 2.25
C ASP A 259 -16.98 16.53 1.82
N LYS A 260 -18.02 17.35 1.65
CA LYS A 260 -19.37 16.87 1.36
C LYS A 260 -19.50 16.22 -0.03
N ASN A 261 -18.73 16.67 -1.01
CA ASN A 261 -18.78 16.10 -2.36
C ASN A 261 -18.07 14.74 -2.39
N ALA A 262 -16.93 14.61 -1.70
CA ALA A 262 -16.26 13.34 -1.50
C ALA A 262 -17.18 12.34 -0.79
N LYS A 263 -17.86 12.75 0.29
CA LYS A 263 -18.81 11.92 1.04
C LYS A 263 -20.00 11.42 0.22
N ARG A 264 -20.51 12.22 -0.71
CA ARG A 264 -21.60 11.79 -1.59
C ARG A 264 -21.20 10.66 -2.53
N GLU A 265 -20.00 10.73 -3.08
CA GLU A 265 -19.47 9.67 -3.96
C GLU A 265 -19.09 8.41 -3.15
N GLU A 266 -18.56 8.57 -1.93
CA GLU A 266 -18.30 7.44 -1.03
C GLU A 266 -19.58 6.63 -0.71
N GLN A 267 -20.74 7.28 -0.52
CA GLN A 267 -22.02 6.59 -0.30
C GLN A 267 -22.45 5.71 -1.49
N LYS A 268 -22.07 6.09 -2.73
CA LYS A 268 -22.31 5.26 -3.90
C LYS A 268 -21.43 4.01 -3.88
N VAL A 269 -20.19 4.14 -3.39
CA VAL A 269 -19.27 3.00 -3.23
C VAL A 269 -19.81 2.01 -2.21
N ASP A 270 -20.31 2.47 -1.05
CA ASP A 270 -20.89 1.61 -0.03
C ASP A 270 -21.99 0.71 -0.65
N LYS A 271 -22.88 1.32 -1.46
CA LYS A 271 -23.96 0.59 -2.15
C LYS A 271 -23.41 -0.39 -3.21
N LEU A 272 -22.48 0.08 -4.07
CA LEU A 272 -21.90 -0.73 -5.13
C LEU A 272 -21.21 -1.98 -4.56
N ILE A 273 -20.39 -1.81 -3.54
CA ILE A 273 -19.68 -2.93 -2.90
C ILE A 273 -20.66 -3.88 -2.21
N ALA A 274 -21.70 -3.37 -1.55
CA ALA A 274 -22.70 -4.21 -0.88
C ALA A 274 -23.47 -5.08 -1.88
N GLU A 275 -23.93 -4.51 -3.01
CA GLU A 275 -24.66 -5.25 -4.03
C GLU A 275 -23.76 -6.30 -4.73
N LEU A 276 -22.51 -5.97 -5.05
CA LEU A 276 -21.55 -6.94 -5.57
C LEU A 276 -21.29 -8.08 -4.57
N TYR A 277 -21.13 -7.74 -3.29
CA TYR A 277 -20.85 -8.72 -2.23
C TYR A 277 -22.02 -9.70 -2.07
N GLU A 278 -23.26 -9.22 -1.99
CA GLU A 278 -24.46 -10.04 -1.90
C GLU A 278 -24.67 -10.92 -3.14
N TYR A 279 -24.44 -10.34 -4.33
CA TYR A 279 -24.51 -11.08 -5.58
C TYR A 279 -23.55 -12.27 -5.61
N TYR A 280 -22.27 -12.05 -5.32
CA TYR A 280 -21.27 -13.13 -5.36
C TYR A 280 -21.40 -14.14 -4.21
N LEU A 281 -21.99 -13.77 -3.07
CA LEU A 281 -22.33 -14.73 -2.02
C LEU A 281 -23.36 -15.75 -2.50
N THR A 282 -24.31 -15.33 -3.33
CA THR A 282 -25.39 -16.18 -3.86
C THR A 282 -25.01 -16.84 -5.17
N HIS A 283 -24.10 -16.26 -5.95
CA HIS A 283 -23.66 -16.70 -7.29
C HIS A 283 -22.15 -16.93 -7.32
N VAL A 284 -21.65 -17.80 -6.44
CA VAL A 284 -20.20 -18.09 -6.31
C VAL A 284 -19.60 -18.61 -7.63
N ASP A 285 -20.38 -19.35 -8.41
CA ASP A 285 -20.05 -19.91 -9.72
C ASP A 285 -19.77 -18.83 -10.79
N GLN A 286 -20.18 -17.59 -10.59
CA GLN A 286 -19.89 -16.45 -11.48
C GLN A 286 -18.50 -15.82 -11.22
N MET A 287 -17.82 -16.20 -10.17
CA MET A 287 -16.41 -15.81 -9.96
C MET A 287 -15.49 -16.67 -10.85
N SER A 288 -14.22 -16.25 -10.99
CA SER A 288 -13.25 -17.10 -11.69
C SER A 288 -13.01 -18.41 -10.94
N ASN A 289 -12.63 -19.48 -11.68
CA ASN A 289 -12.45 -20.83 -11.15
C ASN A 289 -11.59 -20.90 -9.88
N PHE A 290 -10.56 -20.07 -9.79
CA PHE A 290 -9.71 -19.98 -8.61
C PHE A 290 -10.51 -19.58 -7.37
N TYR A 291 -11.33 -18.52 -7.45
CA TYR A 291 -12.13 -18.06 -6.31
C TYR A 291 -13.30 -18.98 -5.99
N VAL A 292 -13.85 -19.67 -6.99
CA VAL A 292 -14.83 -20.74 -6.76
C VAL A 292 -14.22 -21.85 -5.92
N GLN A 293 -13.01 -22.32 -6.25
CA GLN A 293 -12.30 -23.32 -5.46
C GLN A 293 -11.98 -22.80 -4.05
N LEU A 294 -11.55 -21.54 -3.94
CA LEU A 294 -11.27 -20.92 -2.66
C LEU A 294 -12.52 -20.86 -1.76
N ALA A 295 -13.70 -20.62 -2.32
CA ALA A 295 -14.96 -20.63 -1.59
C ALA A 295 -15.30 -22.00 -0.98
N TYR A 296 -14.94 -23.09 -1.65
CA TYR A 296 -15.07 -24.45 -1.08
C TYR A 296 -14.04 -24.75 0.00
N GLN A 297 -12.84 -24.17 -0.08
CA GLN A 297 -11.75 -24.42 0.86
C GLN A 297 -11.81 -23.56 2.12
N GLU A 298 -12.15 -22.28 1.99
CA GLU A 298 -12.01 -21.27 3.03
C GLU A 298 -13.33 -20.54 3.36
N GLY A 299 -14.44 -20.91 2.70
CA GLY A 299 -15.74 -20.27 2.87
C GLY A 299 -16.07 -19.20 1.84
N ARG A 300 -17.38 -19.00 1.61
CA ARG A 300 -17.88 -18.09 0.57
C ARG A 300 -17.55 -16.64 0.89
N GLU A 301 -17.78 -16.21 2.11
CA GLU A 301 -17.56 -14.84 2.57
C GLU A 301 -16.09 -14.44 2.36
N ARG A 302 -15.15 -15.33 2.70
CA ARG A 302 -13.73 -15.07 2.52
C ARG A 302 -13.35 -14.97 1.04
N ALA A 303 -13.82 -15.91 0.22
CA ALA A 303 -13.54 -15.92 -1.22
C ALA A 303 -14.14 -14.70 -1.95
N VAL A 304 -15.36 -14.29 -1.59
CA VAL A 304 -16.00 -13.08 -2.13
C VAL A 304 -15.25 -11.82 -1.72
N THR A 305 -14.83 -11.73 -0.45
CA THR A 305 -14.00 -10.63 0.03
C THR A 305 -12.69 -10.53 -0.76
N ASP A 306 -12.01 -11.65 -0.97
CA ASP A 306 -10.76 -11.72 -1.75
C ASP A 306 -10.99 -11.31 -3.22
N TYR A 307 -12.08 -11.77 -3.81
CA TYR A 307 -12.44 -11.45 -5.20
C TYR A 307 -12.70 -9.96 -5.39
N ILE A 308 -13.56 -9.37 -4.55
CA ILE A 308 -13.91 -7.95 -4.63
C ILE A 308 -12.72 -7.07 -4.29
N SER A 309 -11.95 -7.38 -3.24
CA SER A 309 -10.74 -6.61 -2.90
C SER A 309 -9.70 -6.64 -4.00
N GLY A 310 -9.65 -7.72 -4.79
CA GLY A 310 -8.78 -7.85 -5.96
C GLY A 310 -9.21 -7.05 -7.20
N MET A 311 -10.41 -6.48 -7.24
CA MET A 311 -10.89 -5.69 -8.38
C MET A 311 -10.14 -4.36 -8.48
N SER A 312 -10.05 -3.82 -9.70
CA SER A 312 -9.78 -2.39 -9.92
C SER A 312 -11.08 -1.59 -9.84
N ASP A 313 -10.99 -0.27 -9.68
CA ASP A 313 -12.17 0.61 -9.62
C ASP A 313 -13.03 0.47 -10.88
N GLU A 314 -12.40 0.54 -12.06
CA GLU A 314 -13.08 0.40 -13.34
C GLU A 314 -13.71 -0.99 -13.50
N PHE A 315 -13.03 -2.05 -13.08
CA PHE A 315 -13.58 -3.40 -13.16
C PHE A 315 -14.79 -3.57 -12.24
N ALA A 316 -14.76 -3.01 -11.03
CA ALA A 316 -15.87 -3.03 -10.10
C ALA A 316 -17.10 -2.26 -10.64
N ILE A 317 -16.89 -1.05 -11.21
CA ILE A 317 -17.96 -0.26 -11.83
C ILE A 317 -18.57 -1.02 -13.00
N ARG A 318 -17.76 -1.49 -13.93
CA ARG A 318 -18.25 -2.22 -15.12
C ARG A 318 -19.01 -3.48 -14.72
N THR A 319 -18.52 -4.24 -13.76
CA THR A 319 -19.19 -5.44 -13.25
C THR A 319 -20.54 -5.10 -12.63
N PHE A 320 -20.60 -4.00 -11.87
CA PHE A 320 -21.86 -3.51 -11.30
C PHE A 320 -22.86 -3.12 -12.41
N GLU A 321 -22.41 -2.39 -13.41
CA GLU A 321 -23.25 -1.99 -14.55
C GLU A 321 -23.77 -3.20 -15.33
N GLU A 322 -22.93 -4.19 -15.58
CA GLU A 322 -23.31 -5.42 -16.28
C GLU A 322 -24.37 -6.23 -15.50
N LEU A 323 -24.30 -6.24 -14.17
CA LEU A 323 -25.18 -7.04 -13.31
C LEU A 323 -26.49 -6.32 -12.94
N PHE A 324 -26.45 -5.01 -12.71
CA PHE A 324 -27.57 -4.30 -12.06
C PHE A 324 -28.18 -3.18 -12.92
N VAL A 325 -27.54 -2.79 -14.03
CA VAL A 325 -28.07 -1.76 -14.93
C VAL A 325 -28.62 -2.40 -16.19
N PRO A 326 -29.93 -2.23 -16.51
CA PRO A 326 -30.51 -2.77 -17.74
C PRO A 326 -29.79 -2.26 -18.98
N GLN A 327 -29.36 -3.16 -19.82
CA GLN A 327 -28.72 -2.84 -21.09
C GLN A 327 -29.74 -2.71 -22.22
N LYS A 328 -29.44 -1.88 -23.22
CA LYS A 328 -30.26 -1.79 -24.42
C LYS A 328 -30.21 -3.12 -25.14
N TRP A 329 -31.39 -3.65 -25.49
CA TRP A 329 -31.48 -4.84 -26.33
C TRP A 329 -31.08 -4.49 -27.77
N HIS A 330 -29.94 -5.02 -28.20
CA HIS A 330 -29.51 -4.93 -29.59
C HIS A 330 -30.22 -6.03 -30.37
N VAL A 331 -31.25 -5.64 -31.18
CA VAL A 331 -31.80 -6.52 -32.24
C VAL A 331 -30.78 -6.47 -33.37
N LEU A 332 -30.18 -7.60 -33.70
CA LEU A 332 -29.39 -7.78 -34.92
C LEU A 332 -30.29 -7.84 -36.12
#